data_1629d1990e693ecf2b880ff50c6f777f
#
_entry.id   1629d1990e693ecf2b880ff50c6f777f
#
_cell.length_a   1.000
_cell.length_b   1.000
_cell.length_c   1.000
_cell.angle_alpha   90.00
_cell.angle_beta   90.00
_cell.angle_gamma   90.00
#
_symmetry.space_group_name_H-M   'P 1'
#
loop_
_entity.id
_entity.type
_entity.pdbx_description
1 polymer ?
#
loop_
_entity_poly.entity_id
_entity_poly.type
_entity_poly.pdbx_seq_one_letter_code
_entity_poly.pdbx_strand_id
1 'polypeptide(L)'
;MLFRSFATALGAPGADVALTLNVHRSNYRIEGFTESASVAELAGLGVPVVADIGSGLLDAACPWLVDGPPSWLRGEPAARQTLEAGAALVTFSGDKLLGGPQAGIIAGRADMVAACAAHPLARALRPGSLVLHALQDLALAYLARDGAAIPFWRMATTPVEELRARARTIDPKLALDTVAVPGGGTLPGVEIPSAGLSLPGDRVDDLRANDPPVIARVADDSTILDLRTVHPDDDAVVAAAIATLVA
;
A
#
# COMPACT_ATOMS: atom_id res chain seq x y z
N MET A 1 28.09 -9.54 4.35
CA MET A 1 29.00 -8.98 3.33
C MET A 1 28.66 -7.51 3.02
N LEU A 2 27.41 -7.15 2.79
CA LEU A 2 26.98 -5.76 2.47
C LEU A 2 27.35 -4.74 3.56
N PHE A 3 27.10 -5.04 4.84
CA PHE A 3 27.44 -4.17 5.96
C PHE A 3 28.93 -3.82 6.02
N ARG A 4 29.81 -4.79 5.78
CA ARG A 4 31.27 -4.53 5.72
C ARG A 4 31.64 -3.58 4.59
N SER A 5 30.95 -3.66 3.44
CA SER A 5 31.20 -2.76 2.30
C SER A 5 30.80 -1.32 2.63
N PHE A 6 29.68 -1.08 3.32
CA PHE A 6 29.28 0.24 3.80
C PHE A 6 30.27 0.81 4.82
N ALA A 7 30.65 0.02 5.82
CA ALA A 7 31.64 0.43 6.83
C ALA A 7 33.00 0.78 6.18
N THR A 8 33.42 0.00 5.19
CA THR A 8 34.66 0.27 4.43
C THR A 8 34.56 1.56 3.62
N ALA A 9 33.43 1.82 2.97
CA ALA A 9 33.21 3.05 2.20
C ALA A 9 33.25 4.30 3.10
N LEU A 10 32.64 4.24 4.28
CA LEU A 10 32.64 5.33 5.27
C LEU A 10 34.03 5.60 5.85
N GLY A 11 34.84 4.57 6.02
CA GLY A 11 36.22 4.67 6.55
C GLY A 11 37.27 4.96 5.47
N ALA A 12 36.92 5.10 4.19
CA ALA A 12 37.88 5.37 3.14
C ALA A 12 38.47 6.79 3.26
N PRO A 13 39.79 6.96 3.04
CA PRO A 13 40.41 8.26 3.08
C PRO A 13 39.75 9.24 2.11
N GLY A 14 39.31 10.41 2.61
CA GLY A 14 38.61 11.44 1.82
C GLY A 14 37.13 11.16 1.53
N ALA A 15 36.52 10.14 2.13
CA ALA A 15 35.08 9.92 2.04
C ALA A 15 34.32 11.00 2.84
N ASP A 16 33.62 11.86 2.11
CA ASP A 16 32.68 12.83 2.69
C ASP A 16 31.24 12.30 2.47
N VAL A 17 30.82 11.40 3.37
CA VAL A 17 29.50 10.76 3.29
C VAL A 17 28.53 11.51 4.20
N ALA A 18 27.59 12.23 3.60
CA ALA A 18 26.61 13.04 4.31
C ALA A 18 25.46 12.19 4.93
N LEU A 19 25.09 11.09 4.29
CA LEU A 19 24.00 10.20 4.75
C LEU A 19 24.11 8.80 4.10
N THR A 20 23.41 7.84 4.65
CA THR A 20 23.15 6.53 4.04
C THR A 20 21.70 6.46 3.60
N LEU A 21 21.43 6.08 2.35
CA LEU A 21 20.09 5.84 1.83
C LEU A 21 19.80 4.34 1.84
N ASN A 22 18.76 3.94 2.58
CA ASN A 22 18.22 2.58 2.58
C ASN A 22 16.89 2.59 1.84
N VAL A 23 16.79 1.87 0.72
CA VAL A 23 15.58 1.83 -0.12
C VAL A 23 14.95 0.45 -0.01
N HIS A 24 13.72 0.40 0.54
CA HIS A 24 12.92 -0.82 0.56
C HIS A 24 12.34 -1.12 -0.83
N ARG A 25 12.35 -2.39 -1.19
CA ARG A 25 11.85 -2.89 -2.48
C ARG A 25 10.34 -3.11 -2.42
N SER A 26 9.57 -2.01 -2.36
CA SER A 26 8.12 -2.08 -2.17
C SER A 26 7.33 -2.61 -3.38
N ASN A 27 7.92 -2.61 -4.58
CA ASN A 27 7.24 -2.92 -5.84
C ASN A 27 7.85 -4.09 -6.65
N TYR A 28 8.91 -4.73 -6.15
CA TYR A 28 9.50 -5.92 -6.77
C TYR A 28 10.16 -6.82 -5.74
N ARG A 29 10.29 -8.10 -6.07
CA ARG A 29 10.99 -9.11 -5.25
C ARG A 29 12.30 -9.50 -5.92
N ILE A 30 13.35 -9.67 -5.11
CA ILE A 30 14.59 -10.29 -5.56
C ILE A 30 14.62 -11.71 -5.01
N GLU A 31 14.78 -12.67 -5.90
CA GLU A 31 14.95 -14.09 -5.55
C GLU A 31 16.42 -14.49 -5.68
N GLY A 32 16.87 -15.41 -4.81
CA GLY A 32 18.24 -15.91 -4.78
C GLY A 32 19.00 -15.54 -3.52
N PHE A 33 20.32 -15.66 -3.56
CA PHE A 33 21.22 -15.38 -2.43
C PHE A 33 21.41 -13.87 -2.26
N THR A 34 20.48 -13.21 -1.59
CA THR A 34 20.51 -11.76 -1.32
C THR A 34 20.63 -11.51 0.18
N GLU A 35 21.41 -10.49 0.54
CA GLU A 35 21.55 -9.98 1.90
C GLU A 35 21.25 -8.48 1.90
N SER A 36 20.60 -8.00 2.95
CA SER A 36 20.30 -6.58 3.14
C SER A 36 20.81 -6.14 4.50
N ALA A 37 21.44 -4.99 4.59
CA ALA A 37 21.74 -4.37 5.86
C ALA A 37 20.45 -3.78 6.46
N SER A 38 20.22 -4.04 7.74
CA SER A 38 19.10 -3.45 8.47
C SER A 38 19.34 -1.96 8.76
N VAL A 39 18.25 -1.23 8.99
CA VAL A 39 18.34 0.19 9.39
C VAL A 39 19.17 0.34 10.68
N ALA A 40 19.02 -0.55 11.65
CA ALA A 40 19.77 -0.51 12.91
C ALA A 40 21.28 -0.68 12.69
N GLU A 41 21.69 -1.62 11.81
CA GLU A 41 23.11 -1.77 11.45
C GLU A 41 23.66 -0.53 10.75
N LEU A 42 22.91 0.05 9.81
CA LEU A 42 23.31 1.26 9.10
C LEU A 42 23.41 2.47 10.04
N ALA A 43 22.48 2.63 10.98
CA ALA A 43 22.48 3.69 11.97
C ALA A 43 23.72 3.62 12.89
N GLY A 44 24.23 2.41 13.15
CA GLY A 44 25.46 2.18 13.90
C GLY A 44 26.75 2.69 13.23
N LEU A 45 26.69 3.11 11.94
CA LEU A 45 27.85 3.61 11.21
C LEU A 45 28.17 5.10 11.47
N GLY A 46 27.34 5.82 12.26
CA GLY A 46 27.59 7.19 12.67
C GLY A 46 27.21 8.28 11.67
N VAL A 47 26.56 7.94 10.57
CA VAL A 47 25.97 8.90 9.63
C VAL A 47 24.45 8.77 9.60
N PRO A 48 23.70 9.86 9.34
CA PRO A 48 22.25 9.79 9.25
C PRO A 48 21.76 8.75 8.23
N VAL A 49 20.76 7.95 8.61
CA VAL A 49 20.11 7.01 7.71
C VAL A 49 18.78 7.61 7.23
N VAL A 50 18.61 7.70 5.93
CA VAL A 50 17.32 8.00 5.30
C VAL A 50 16.76 6.69 4.78
N ALA A 51 15.61 6.26 5.28
CA ALA A 51 14.96 5.03 4.88
C ALA A 51 13.73 5.34 4.01
N ASP A 52 13.82 4.97 2.73
CA ASP A 52 12.65 4.97 1.84
C ASP A 52 11.91 3.63 1.99
N ILE A 53 10.83 3.63 2.75
CA ILE A 53 10.00 2.44 2.94
C ILE A 53 8.94 2.28 1.85
N GLY A 54 8.65 3.32 1.09
CA GLY A 54 7.83 3.34 -0.10
C GLY A 54 6.34 3.03 0.11
N SER A 55 6.00 2.03 0.91
CA SER A 55 4.62 1.51 1.07
C SER A 55 3.70 2.35 1.95
N GLY A 56 4.25 3.09 2.92
CA GLY A 56 3.47 3.97 3.78
C GLY A 56 2.72 3.29 4.92
N LEU A 57 3.14 2.10 5.34
CA LEU A 57 2.67 1.52 6.59
C LEU A 57 3.18 2.37 7.77
N LEU A 58 2.25 2.92 8.58
CA LEU A 58 2.63 3.82 9.68
C LEU A 58 3.17 3.09 10.90
N ASP A 59 2.52 1.99 11.30
CA ASP A 59 2.86 1.19 12.48
C ASP A 59 2.60 -0.29 12.20
N ALA A 60 3.59 -1.14 12.43
CA ALA A 60 3.49 -2.57 12.23
C ALA A 60 2.43 -3.26 13.12
N ALA A 61 2.06 -2.64 14.26
CA ALA A 61 1.00 -3.13 15.13
C ALA A 61 -0.42 -2.82 14.60
N CYS A 62 -0.56 -1.97 13.59
CA CYS A 62 -1.83 -1.54 13.00
C CYS A 62 -2.90 -1.18 14.06
N PRO A 63 -2.65 -0.22 14.97
CA PRO A 63 -3.56 0.07 16.09
C PRO A 63 -4.93 0.63 15.68
N TRP A 64 -5.15 0.89 14.41
CA TRP A 64 -6.42 1.28 13.78
C TRP A 64 -7.27 0.08 13.33
N LEU A 65 -6.73 -1.15 13.40
CA LEU A 65 -7.45 -2.38 13.05
C LEU A 65 -7.84 -3.13 14.32
N VAL A 66 -9.11 -3.55 14.41
CA VAL A 66 -9.66 -4.26 15.58
C VAL A 66 -8.91 -5.57 15.84
N ASP A 67 -8.63 -6.32 14.77
CA ASP A 67 -7.98 -7.63 14.85
C ASP A 67 -6.44 -7.54 14.75
N GLY A 68 -5.88 -6.32 14.77
CA GLY A 68 -4.45 -6.08 14.60
C GLY A 68 -3.97 -6.31 13.17
N PRO A 69 -2.62 -6.45 12.99
CA PRO A 69 -2.03 -6.54 11.67
C PRO A 69 -2.40 -7.84 10.94
N PRO A 70 -2.90 -7.76 9.69
CA PRO A 70 -3.13 -8.94 8.87
C PRO A 70 -1.84 -9.71 8.61
N SER A 71 -1.94 -11.04 8.49
CA SER A 71 -0.78 -11.91 8.29
C SER A 71 0.02 -11.62 7.01
N TRP A 72 -0.64 -11.08 5.99
CA TRP A 72 -0.01 -10.69 4.73
C TRP A 72 0.88 -9.44 4.82
N LEU A 73 0.81 -8.66 5.90
CA LEU A 73 1.74 -7.55 6.20
C LEU A 73 3.09 -8.00 6.78
N ARG A 74 3.27 -9.28 7.07
CA ARG A 74 4.47 -9.76 7.75
C ARG A 74 5.75 -9.40 6.97
N GLY A 75 6.65 -8.67 7.66
CA GLY A 75 7.93 -8.25 7.09
C GLY A 75 7.88 -6.92 6.34
N GLU A 76 6.73 -6.30 6.19
CA GLU A 76 6.62 -4.96 5.62
C GLU A 76 7.16 -3.91 6.61
N PRO A 77 8.11 -3.03 6.19
CA PRO A 77 8.63 -1.99 7.06
C PRO A 77 7.58 -0.94 7.36
N ALA A 78 7.49 -0.53 8.62
CA ALA A 78 6.59 0.53 9.05
C ALA A 78 7.38 1.76 9.53
N ALA A 79 6.84 2.95 9.29
CA ALA A 79 7.51 4.21 9.56
C ALA A 79 7.95 4.34 11.01
N ARG A 80 7.09 4.02 11.97
CA ARG A 80 7.38 4.07 13.40
C ARG A 80 8.56 3.18 13.77
N GLN A 81 8.51 1.88 13.43
CA GLN A 81 9.57 0.93 13.78
C GLN A 81 10.88 1.23 13.05
N THR A 82 10.81 1.78 11.84
CA THR A 82 11.99 2.22 11.09
C THR A 82 12.69 3.40 11.77
N LEU A 83 11.94 4.37 12.30
CA LEU A 83 12.48 5.47 13.09
C LEU A 83 13.04 4.97 14.44
N GLU A 84 12.32 4.07 15.12
CA GLU A 84 12.78 3.44 16.38
C GLU A 84 14.06 2.62 16.17
N ALA A 85 14.27 2.05 14.99
CA ALA A 85 15.50 1.35 14.60
C ALA A 85 16.68 2.29 14.30
N GLY A 86 16.48 3.62 14.35
CA GLY A 86 17.53 4.62 14.23
C GLY A 86 17.59 5.34 12.89
N ALA A 87 16.59 5.21 12.01
CA ALA A 87 16.50 6.07 10.84
C ALA A 87 16.34 7.54 11.28
N ALA A 88 17.10 8.43 10.65
CA ALA A 88 16.96 9.87 10.85
C ALA A 88 15.73 10.44 10.15
N LEU A 89 15.43 9.91 8.95
CA LEU A 89 14.24 10.19 8.17
C LEU A 89 13.68 8.90 7.60
N VAL A 90 12.35 8.86 7.46
CA VAL A 90 11.64 7.90 6.62
C VAL A 90 10.91 8.64 5.50
N THR A 91 10.87 8.05 4.30
CA THR A 91 10.10 8.55 3.18
C THR A 91 9.14 7.48 2.67
N PHE A 92 7.94 7.87 2.24
CA PHE A 92 6.94 6.95 1.73
C PHE A 92 5.83 7.65 0.94
N SER A 93 5.04 6.84 0.23
CA SER A 93 3.91 7.30 -0.57
C SER A 93 2.61 7.31 0.22
N GLY A 94 1.75 8.31 -0.02
CA GLY A 94 0.45 8.42 0.62
C GLY A 94 -0.63 7.50 0.04
N ASP A 95 -0.47 7.09 -1.21
CA ASP A 95 -1.47 6.36 -2.02
C ASP A 95 -1.33 4.83 -2.03
N LYS A 96 -0.57 4.29 -1.08
CA LYS A 96 -0.39 2.83 -0.91
C LYS A 96 -1.02 2.37 0.42
N LEU A 97 -0.23 1.72 1.32
CA LEU A 97 -0.73 1.24 2.61
C LEU A 97 -1.18 2.36 3.56
N LEU A 98 -0.74 3.59 3.34
CA LEU A 98 -1.29 4.73 4.07
C LEU A 98 -2.78 4.92 3.76
N GLY A 99 -3.22 4.55 2.54
CA GLY A 99 -4.64 4.59 2.14
C GLY A 99 -5.16 5.99 1.80
N GLY A 100 -4.28 6.93 1.50
CA GLY A 100 -4.59 8.32 1.19
C GLY A 100 -4.37 8.71 -0.27
N PRO A 101 -4.31 10.00 -0.57
CA PRO A 101 -4.01 10.51 -1.89
C PRO A 101 -2.53 10.39 -2.22
N GLN A 102 -2.19 10.48 -3.52
CA GLN A 102 -0.81 10.51 -3.97
C GLN A 102 -0.08 11.73 -3.41
N ALA A 103 0.89 11.48 -2.55
CA ALA A 103 1.80 12.47 -1.97
C ALA A 103 3.06 11.79 -1.48
N GLY A 104 4.21 12.45 -1.58
CA GLY A 104 5.43 12.05 -0.90
C GLY A 104 5.42 12.58 0.54
N ILE A 105 5.68 11.70 1.50
CA ILE A 105 5.72 12.05 2.93
C ILE A 105 7.14 11.85 3.44
N ILE A 106 7.64 12.82 4.19
CA ILE A 106 8.93 12.80 4.88
C ILE A 106 8.67 12.98 6.37
N ALA A 107 9.12 12.05 7.19
CA ALA A 107 8.97 12.10 8.65
C ALA A 107 10.29 11.72 9.34
N GLY A 108 10.53 12.26 10.53
CA GLY A 108 11.71 11.93 11.34
C GLY A 108 12.26 13.13 12.11
N ARG A 109 13.57 13.26 12.17
CA ARG A 109 14.24 14.34 12.91
C ARG A 109 13.79 15.73 12.47
N ALA A 110 13.39 16.57 13.40
CA ALA A 110 12.81 17.88 13.14
C ALA A 110 13.76 18.81 12.36
N ASP A 111 15.06 18.79 12.68
CA ASP A 111 16.07 19.59 11.99
C ASP A 111 16.19 19.21 10.50
N MET A 112 16.17 17.92 10.20
CA MET A 112 16.26 17.42 8.81
C MET A 112 14.97 17.65 8.03
N VAL A 113 13.80 17.45 8.66
CA VAL A 113 12.50 17.77 8.04
C VAL A 113 12.41 19.27 7.74
N ALA A 114 12.85 20.13 8.65
CA ALA A 114 12.89 21.58 8.43
C ALA A 114 13.83 21.96 7.29
N ALA A 115 14.99 21.33 7.17
CA ALA A 115 15.92 21.53 6.05
C ALA A 115 15.28 21.13 4.71
N CYS A 116 14.59 19.97 4.65
CA CYS A 116 13.83 19.56 3.47
C CYS A 116 12.73 20.58 3.10
N ALA A 117 11.97 21.05 4.08
CA ALA A 117 10.89 22.02 3.88
C ALA A 117 11.37 23.40 3.38
N ALA A 118 12.59 23.79 3.80
CA ALA A 118 13.21 25.06 3.38
C ALA A 118 13.83 24.99 1.96
N HIS A 119 14.04 23.79 1.43
CA HIS A 119 14.64 23.62 0.11
C HIS A 119 13.72 24.13 -1.03
N PRO A 120 14.23 24.83 -2.06
CA PRO A 120 13.39 25.35 -3.16
C PRO A 120 12.52 24.29 -3.85
N LEU A 121 12.98 23.04 -3.96
CA LEU A 121 12.20 21.93 -4.51
C LEU A 121 10.92 21.64 -3.71
N ALA A 122 10.88 21.86 -2.41
CA ALA A 122 9.67 21.68 -1.61
C ALA A 122 8.53 22.61 -2.08
N ARG A 123 8.88 23.81 -2.57
CA ARG A 123 7.91 24.74 -3.17
C ARG A 123 7.40 24.23 -4.51
N ALA A 124 8.28 23.66 -5.35
CA ALA A 124 7.93 23.13 -6.67
C ALA A 124 7.07 21.85 -6.57
N LEU A 125 7.35 21.01 -5.55
CA LEU A 125 6.69 19.72 -5.33
C LEU A 125 5.49 19.82 -4.35
N ARG A 126 5.10 21.02 -3.97
CA ARG A 126 4.03 21.24 -2.99
C ARG A 126 2.69 20.66 -3.49
N PRO A 127 2.04 19.75 -2.74
CA PRO A 127 0.72 19.25 -3.10
C PRO A 127 -0.35 20.34 -3.02
N GLY A 128 -1.39 20.20 -3.82
CA GLY A 128 -2.54 21.10 -3.81
C GLY A 128 -3.39 20.99 -2.55
N SER A 129 -4.27 21.96 -2.32
CA SER A 129 -5.12 22.02 -1.11
C SER A 129 -6.03 20.80 -0.96
N LEU A 130 -6.56 20.23 -2.04
CA LEU A 130 -7.40 19.02 -1.99
C LEU A 130 -6.63 17.82 -1.43
N VAL A 131 -5.38 17.63 -1.87
CA VAL A 131 -4.52 16.57 -1.34
C VAL A 131 -4.24 16.78 0.16
N LEU A 132 -3.99 18.03 0.57
CA LEU A 132 -3.74 18.35 1.98
C LEU A 132 -4.96 18.12 2.87
N HIS A 133 -6.18 18.46 2.40
CA HIS A 133 -7.42 18.15 3.13
C HIS A 133 -7.66 16.65 3.25
N ALA A 134 -7.49 15.91 2.16
CA ALA A 134 -7.63 14.44 2.20
C ALA A 134 -6.60 13.78 3.15
N LEU A 135 -5.35 14.28 3.18
CA LEU A 135 -4.35 13.83 4.14
C LEU A 135 -4.71 14.20 5.59
N GLN A 136 -5.35 15.34 5.81
CA GLN A 136 -5.84 15.75 7.13
C GLN A 136 -6.94 14.81 7.63
N ASP A 137 -7.94 14.52 6.78
CA ASP A 137 -9.03 13.60 7.13
C ASP A 137 -8.48 12.19 7.42
N LEU A 138 -7.54 11.74 6.61
CA LEU A 138 -6.84 10.48 6.82
C LEU A 138 -6.09 10.46 8.16
N ALA A 139 -5.35 11.52 8.50
CA ALA A 139 -4.64 11.62 9.77
C ALA A 139 -5.59 11.58 10.97
N LEU A 140 -6.78 12.21 10.86
CA LEU A 140 -7.82 12.16 11.89
C LEU A 140 -8.37 10.74 12.07
N ALA A 141 -8.59 9.98 10.99
CA ALA A 141 -8.99 8.58 11.06
C ALA A 141 -7.94 7.70 11.77
N TYR A 142 -6.66 7.89 11.47
CA TYR A 142 -5.57 7.21 12.18
C TYR A 142 -5.49 7.58 13.68
N LEU A 143 -5.65 8.86 14.02
CA LEU A 143 -5.69 9.32 15.42
C LEU A 143 -6.89 8.76 16.17
N ALA A 144 -8.05 8.65 15.52
CA ALA A 144 -9.24 8.01 16.06
C ALA A 144 -9.14 6.48 16.13
N ARG A 145 -8.08 5.88 15.54
CA ARG A 145 -7.93 4.43 15.38
C ARG A 145 -9.09 3.79 14.63
N ASP A 146 -9.63 4.49 13.64
CA ASP A 146 -10.75 4.04 12.83
C ASP A 146 -10.26 3.57 11.44
N GLY A 147 -9.84 2.32 11.36
CA GLY A 147 -9.41 1.71 10.09
C GLY A 147 -10.56 1.54 9.11
N ALA A 148 -11.81 1.45 9.58
CA ALA A 148 -12.98 1.32 8.71
C ALA A 148 -13.27 2.62 7.93
N ALA A 149 -12.91 3.77 8.48
CA ALA A 149 -13.00 5.05 7.79
C ALA A 149 -11.95 5.21 6.67
N ILE A 150 -10.92 4.36 6.63
CA ILE A 150 -9.87 4.40 5.61
C ILE A 150 -10.20 3.37 4.52
N PRO A 151 -10.54 3.80 3.28
CA PRO A 151 -11.03 2.90 2.23
C PRO A 151 -10.11 1.70 1.95
N PHE A 152 -8.78 1.93 1.90
CA PHE A 152 -7.82 0.85 1.71
C PHE A 152 -7.95 -0.23 2.80
N TRP A 153 -7.93 0.17 4.09
CA TRP A 153 -7.97 -0.78 5.19
C TRP A 153 -9.31 -1.48 5.29
N ARG A 154 -10.42 -0.76 5.09
CA ARG A 154 -11.76 -1.36 5.00
C ARG A 154 -11.80 -2.46 3.94
N MET A 155 -11.36 -2.17 2.71
CA MET A 155 -11.34 -3.15 1.63
C MET A 155 -10.39 -4.31 1.93
N ALA A 156 -9.16 -4.03 2.36
CA ALA A 156 -8.12 -5.04 2.57
C ALA A 156 -8.44 -6.01 3.71
N THR A 157 -9.20 -5.57 4.73
CA THR A 157 -9.54 -6.38 5.91
C THR A 157 -10.96 -6.95 5.90
N THR A 158 -11.78 -6.64 4.87
CA THR A 158 -13.11 -7.27 4.73
C THR A 158 -12.97 -8.80 4.73
N PRO A 159 -13.69 -9.51 5.63
CA PRO A 159 -13.65 -10.96 5.69
C PRO A 159 -14.09 -11.60 4.35
N VAL A 160 -13.40 -12.64 3.91
CA VAL A 160 -13.74 -13.32 2.65
C VAL A 160 -15.13 -13.93 2.68
N GLU A 161 -15.62 -14.35 3.85
CA GLU A 161 -16.96 -14.90 3.99
C GLU A 161 -18.06 -13.87 3.70
N GLU A 162 -17.82 -12.60 4.04
CA GLU A 162 -18.72 -11.51 3.68
C GLU A 162 -18.77 -11.33 2.16
N LEU A 163 -17.60 -11.33 1.49
CA LEU A 163 -17.53 -11.25 0.03
C LEU A 163 -18.22 -12.43 -0.64
N ARG A 164 -18.05 -13.65 -0.11
CA ARG A 164 -18.74 -14.84 -0.58
C ARG A 164 -20.26 -14.73 -0.46
N ALA A 165 -20.73 -14.19 0.67
CA ALA A 165 -22.17 -13.96 0.90
C ALA A 165 -22.73 -12.94 -0.11
N ARG A 166 -22.04 -11.83 -0.34
CA ARG A 166 -22.40 -10.82 -1.35
C ARG A 166 -22.44 -11.42 -2.76
N ALA A 167 -21.40 -12.16 -3.16
CA ALA A 167 -21.34 -12.81 -4.46
C ALA A 167 -22.52 -13.76 -4.71
N ARG A 168 -22.87 -14.59 -3.71
CA ARG A 168 -24.03 -15.49 -3.79
C ARG A 168 -25.37 -14.75 -3.82
N THR A 169 -25.47 -13.60 -3.20
CA THR A 169 -26.67 -12.76 -3.22
C THR A 169 -26.86 -12.12 -4.61
N ILE A 170 -25.77 -11.71 -5.26
CA ILE A 170 -25.81 -11.14 -6.62
C ILE A 170 -26.16 -12.22 -7.64
N ASP A 171 -25.38 -13.28 -7.72
CA ASP A 171 -25.68 -14.46 -8.55
C ASP A 171 -24.94 -15.71 -8.01
N PRO A 172 -25.67 -16.70 -7.47
CA PRO A 172 -25.07 -17.90 -6.90
C PRO A 172 -24.39 -18.80 -7.95
N LYS A 173 -24.72 -18.68 -9.26
CA LYS A 173 -24.13 -19.49 -10.32
C LYS A 173 -22.79 -18.91 -10.80
N LEU A 174 -22.63 -17.62 -10.66
CA LEU A 174 -21.42 -16.89 -11.07
C LEU A 174 -20.44 -16.67 -9.91
N ALA A 175 -20.88 -16.91 -8.66
CA ALA A 175 -20.06 -16.71 -7.46
C ALA A 175 -18.81 -17.60 -7.50
N LEU A 176 -17.64 -16.97 -7.22
CA LEU A 176 -16.36 -17.68 -7.24
C LEU A 176 -15.43 -17.12 -6.16
N ASP A 177 -14.54 -18.00 -5.67
CA ASP A 177 -13.39 -17.58 -4.85
C ASP A 177 -12.27 -17.08 -5.76
N THR A 178 -11.62 -15.98 -5.37
CA THR A 178 -10.55 -15.37 -6.13
C THR A 178 -9.49 -14.80 -5.16
N VAL A 179 -8.50 -14.11 -5.70
CA VAL A 179 -7.49 -13.38 -4.93
C VAL A 179 -7.45 -11.93 -5.36
N ALA A 180 -7.29 -11.05 -4.38
CA ALA A 180 -6.96 -9.65 -4.58
C ALA A 180 -5.48 -9.42 -4.27
N VAL A 181 -4.93 -8.30 -4.75
CA VAL A 181 -3.59 -7.84 -4.43
C VAL A 181 -3.66 -6.48 -3.74
N PRO A 182 -2.73 -6.17 -2.82
CA PRO A 182 -2.75 -4.89 -2.09
C PRO A 182 -2.55 -3.66 -2.97
N GLY A 183 -2.04 -3.85 -4.20
CA GLY A 183 -1.78 -2.80 -5.18
C GLY A 183 -0.48 -3.03 -5.95
N GLY A 184 -0.32 -2.37 -7.11
CA GLY A 184 0.83 -2.58 -8.02
C GLY A 184 2.16 -2.01 -7.50
N GLY A 185 2.16 -1.24 -6.43
CA GLY A 185 3.36 -0.56 -5.92
C GLY A 185 3.74 -0.96 -4.49
N THR A 186 3.15 -2.04 -3.94
CA THR A 186 3.40 -2.48 -2.57
C THR A 186 3.19 -3.99 -2.43
N LEU A 187 3.96 -4.64 -1.53
CA LEU A 187 3.83 -6.04 -1.17
C LEU A 187 3.83 -6.98 -2.40
N PRO A 188 4.88 -6.99 -3.22
CA PRO A 188 4.93 -7.78 -4.45
C PRO A 188 4.74 -9.28 -4.17
N GLY A 189 3.81 -9.91 -4.90
CA GLY A 189 3.48 -11.32 -4.76
C GLY A 189 2.63 -11.67 -3.54
N VAL A 190 2.09 -10.68 -2.82
CA VAL A 190 1.11 -10.90 -1.77
C VAL A 190 -0.28 -11.02 -2.37
N GLU A 191 -0.98 -12.07 -1.98
CA GLU A 191 -2.36 -12.34 -2.33
C GLU A 191 -3.25 -12.30 -1.08
N ILE A 192 -4.40 -11.64 -1.20
CA ILE A 192 -5.43 -11.55 -0.17
C ILE A 192 -6.61 -12.41 -0.63
N PRO A 193 -7.03 -13.44 0.14
CA PRO A 193 -8.22 -14.23 -0.21
C PRO A 193 -9.42 -13.34 -0.47
N SER A 194 -10.08 -13.52 -1.60
CA SER A 194 -11.23 -12.72 -2.03
C SER A 194 -12.33 -13.58 -2.62
N ALA A 195 -13.47 -12.96 -2.92
CA ALA A 195 -14.55 -13.57 -3.65
C ALA A 195 -15.24 -12.54 -4.54
N GLY A 196 -15.86 -13.03 -5.60
CA GLY A 196 -16.52 -12.22 -6.60
C GLY A 196 -17.36 -13.03 -7.55
N LEU A 197 -17.45 -12.57 -8.78
CA LEU A 197 -18.28 -13.16 -9.83
C LEU A 197 -17.43 -13.43 -11.06
N SER A 198 -17.72 -14.52 -11.77
CA SER A 198 -17.04 -14.92 -13.01
C SER A 198 -18.03 -15.00 -14.15
N LEU A 199 -17.74 -14.29 -15.24
CA LEU A 199 -18.48 -14.35 -16.50
C LEU A 199 -17.65 -15.08 -17.56
N PRO A 200 -18.24 -15.94 -18.39
CA PRO A 200 -17.51 -16.56 -19.48
C PRO A 200 -17.00 -15.55 -20.50
N GLY A 201 -15.77 -15.75 -20.96
CA GLY A 201 -15.13 -14.92 -21.99
C GLY A 201 -14.71 -13.54 -21.50
N ASP A 202 -14.23 -12.69 -22.42
CA ASP A 202 -13.87 -11.30 -22.16
C ASP A 202 -15.10 -10.40 -22.29
N ARG A 203 -15.52 -9.81 -21.16
CA ARG A 203 -16.63 -8.85 -21.05
C ARG A 203 -16.19 -7.52 -20.46
N VAL A 204 -14.88 -7.27 -20.41
CA VAL A 204 -14.33 -6.08 -19.74
C VAL A 204 -14.81 -4.79 -20.40
N ASP A 205 -14.84 -4.73 -21.73
CA ASP A 205 -15.28 -3.54 -22.45
C ASP A 205 -16.79 -3.32 -22.30
N ASP A 206 -17.61 -4.39 -22.33
CA ASP A 206 -19.05 -4.32 -22.10
C ASP A 206 -19.35 -3.76 -20.70
N LEU A 207 -18.69 -4.29 -19.66
CA LEU A 207 -18.84 -3.84 -18.28
C LEU A 207 -18.36 -2.38 -18.09
N ARG A 208 -17.27 -2.01 -18.75
CA ARG A 208 -16.75 -0.64 -18.69
C ARG A 208 -17.68 0.36 -19.39
N ALA A 209 -18.41 -0.06 -20.41
CA ALA A 209 -19.39 0.76 -21.11
C ALA A 209 -20.72 0.92 -20.35
N ASN A 210 -20.91 0.18 -19.24
CA ASN A 210 -22.10 0.35 -18.39
C ASN A 210 -22.14 1.75 -17.74
N ASP A 211 -23.29 2.19 -17.30
CA ASP A 211 -23.47 3.44 -16.56
C ASP A 211 -24.14 3.18 -15.19
N PRO A 212 -23.40 3.32 -14.09
CA PRO A 212 -21.97 3.66 -13.99
C PRO A 212 -21.05 2.50 -14.47
N PRO A 213 -19.81 2.80 -14.92
CA PRO A 213 -18.86 1.79 -15.38
C PRO A 213 -18.52 0.76 -14.31
N VAL A 214 -18.49 -0.52 -14.70
CA VAL A 214 -18.06 -1.63 -13.83
C VAL A 214 -16.70 -2.12 -14.29
N ILE A 215 -15.73 -2.13 -13.39
CA ILE A 215 -14.34 -2.50 -13.69
C ILE A 215 -14.10 -3.96 -13.31
N ALA A 216 -13.59 -4.73 -14.27
CA ALA A 216 -13.28 -6.14 -14.12
C ALA A 216 -11.90 -6.46 -14.73
N ARG A 217 -11.41 -7.69 -14.52
CA ARG A 217 -10.20 -8.20 -15.16
C ARG A 217 -10.47 -9.52 -15.89
N VAL A 218 -9.67 -9.83 -16.88
CA VAL A 218 -9.69 -11.14 -17.53
C VAL A 218 -8.66 -12.06 -16.87
N ALA A 219 -9.08 -13.29 -16.56
CA ALA A 219 -8.22 -14.37 -16.09
C ALA A 219 -8.83 -15.71 -16.57
N ASP A 220 -8.00 -16.61 -17.09
CA ASP A 220 -8.37 -17.96 -17.51
C ASP A 220 -9.64 -17.99 -18.40
N ASP A 221 -9.64 -17.19 -19.47
CA ASP A 221 -10.75 -17.02 -20.41
C ASP A 221 -12.10 -16.61 -19.77
N SER A 222 -12.04 -15.99 -18.62
CA SER A 222 -13.20 -15.49 -17.87
C SER A 222 -13.00 -14.05 -17.41
N THR A 223 -14.09 -13.32 -17.31
CA THR A 223 -14.10 -11.97 -16.71
C THR A 223 -14.42 -12.06 -15.24
N ILE A 224 -13.51 -11.59 -14.41
CA ILE A 224 -13.59 -11.64 -12.95
C ILE A 224 -13.93 -10.26 -12.39
N LEU A 225 -15.02 -10.19 -11.65
CA LEU A 225 -15.42 -9.04 -10.85
C LEU A 225 -15.10 -9.36 -9.37
N ASP A 226 -14.06 -8.75 -8.85
CA ASP A 226 -13.63 -8.93 -7.47
C ASP A 226 -14.40 -7.96 -6.54
N LEU A 227 -15.26 -8.49 -5.68
CA LEU A 227 -16.12 -7.68 -4.81
C LEU A 227 -15.38 -6.99 -3.66
N ARG A 228 -14.11 -7.31 -3.43
CA ARG A 228 -13.30 -6.64 -2.40
C ARG A 228 -13.15 -5.16 -2.67
N THR A 229 -13.09 -4.75 -3.93
CA THR A 229 -12.92 -3.35 -4.36
C THR A 229 -14.24 -2.67 -4.74
N VAL A 230 -15.36 -3.37 -4.61
CA VAL A 230 -16.72 -2.85 -4.86
C VAL A 230 -17.36 -2.47 -3.54
N HIS A 231 -17.85 -1.22 -3.43
CA HIS A 231 -18.60 -0.82 -2.24
C HIS A 231 -19.89 -1.65 -2.13
N PRO A 232 -20.30 -2.11 -0.93
CA PRO A 232 -21.52 -2.92 -0.79
C PRO A 232 -22.78 -2.24 -1.35
N ASP A 233 -22.89 -0.92 -1.28
CA ASP A 233 -24.02 -0.16 -1.83
C ASP A 233 -24.11 -0.25 -3.35
N ASP A 234 -23.00 -0.63 -4.04
CA ASP A 234 -22.93 -0.77 -5.50
C ASP A 234 -23.23 -2.20 -5.97
N ASP A 235 -23.56 -3.13 -5.09
CA ASP A 235 -23.88 -4.52 -5.45
C ASP A 235 -25.06 -4.60 -6.44
N ALA A 236 -26.02 -3.72 -6.32
CA ALA A 236 -27.14 -3.62 -7.26
C ALA A 236 -26.72 -3.17 -8.66
N VAL A 237 -25.70 -2.31 -8.77
CA VAL A 237 -25.12 -1.87 -10.05
C VAL A 237 -24.42 -3.04 -10.72
N VAL A 238 -23.63 -3.80 -9.96
CA VAL A 238 -22.95 -5.00 -10.45
C VAL A 238 -23.97 -6.04 -10.95
N ALA A 239 -25.02 -6.29 -10.15
CA ALA A 239 -26.09 -7.23 -10.53
C ALA A 239 -26.78 -6.83 -11.85
N ALA A 240 -27.12 -5.54 -11.99
CA ALA A 240 -27.75 -5.03 -13.20
C ALA A 240 -26.85 -5.15 -14.42
N ALA A 241 -25.56 -4.77 -14.31
CA ALA A 241 -24.60 -4.87 -15.39
C ALA A 241 -24.41 -6.32 -15.86
N ILE A 242 -24.32 -7.29 -14.94
CA ILE A 242 -24.20 -8.72 -15.25
C ILE A 242 -25.46 -9.25 -15.96
N ALA A 243 -26.65 -8.88 -15.48
CA ALA A 243 -27.91 -9.35 -16.04
C ALA A 243 -28.05 -9.04 -17.54
N THR A 244 -27.46 -7.95 -18.02
CA THR A 244 -27.47 -7.58 -19.44
C THR A 244 -26.55 -8.45 -20.30
N LEU A 245 -25.56 -9.14 -19.70
CA LEU A 245 -24.54 -9.94 -20.39
C LEU A 245 -24.82 -11.43 -20.36
N VAL A 246 -25.70 -11.91 -19.48
CA VAL A 246 -26.04 -13.34 -19.33
C VAL A 246 -27.47 -13.66 -19.79
N ALA A 247 -28.21 -12.64 -20.23
CA ALA A 247 -29.51 -12.80 -20.88
C ALA A 247 -29.35 -13.26 -22.32
#